data_d4927b43dc49533d29355f42c522f878
#
_entry.id   d4927b43dc49533d29355f42c522f878
#
_cell.length_a   1.000
_cell.length_b   1.000
_cell.length_c   1.000
_cell.angle_alpha   90.00
_cell.angle_beta   90.00
_cell.angle_gamma   90.00
#
_symmetry.space_group_name_H-M   'P 1'
#
loop_
_entity.id
_entity.type
_entity.pdbx_description
1 polymer ?
#
loop_
_entity_poly.entity_id
_entity_poly.type
_entity_poly.pdbx_seq_one_letter_code
_entity_poly.pdbx_strand_id
1 'polypeptide(L)'
;MIEWMIYTKIHELKNNGLRKTQVARRLNINRETVSTYWDMSPGEYAAKEAASKKRKKKADEYKEFVLECLTKYPDMSAAQIYDWIKERTCLETLDFQKRAFRSYVQAIREEYDIKKPVSSRQYEAVEELPMGQQAQVDMGEISLETTNGRKRKVYCFAMVLAHSRYKFILWQERPFTTDTFKTAHMKAFEFYGGRPREIVYDQDKILAVSENHGDIIYTEGFQSYVDEVKFEVFLCHGADPESKGKIENVVKYAKHGFAQHRIFRDIDSFNADCIAWLERTGNAEEHGTTKKIPAEVFALEKEYLTPVSNHSFCAVTESISYQVRKDNIVLY
;
A
#
# COMPACT_ATOMS: atom_id res chain seq x y z
N MET A 1 7.43 -7.96 32.78
CA MET A 1 7.64 -9.20 33.56
C MET A 1 8.90 -9.84 33.03
N ILE A 2 9.70 -10.55 33.85
CA ILE A 2 10.88 -11.30 33.42
C ILE A 2 10.47 -12.67 32.88
N GLU A 3 11.30 -13.27 32.03
CA GLU A 3 11.11 -14.63 31.52
C GLU A 3 11.36 -15.68 32.62
N TRP A 4 10.76 -16.84 32.48
CA TRP A 4 10.92 -17.96 33.41
C TRP A 4 12.39 -18.32 33.69
N MET A 5 13.20 -18.30 32.65
CA MET A 5 14.62 -18.59 32.74
C MET A 5 15.40 -17.58 33.62
N ILE A 6 15.01 -16.30 33.58
CA ILE A 6 15.60 -15.25 34.45
C ILE A 6 15.10 -15.42 35.87
N TYR A 7 13.83 -15.76 36.05
CA TYR A 7 13.26 -16.05 37.36
C TYR A 7 14.00 -17.20 38.04
N THR A 8 14.18 -18.33 37.36
CA THR A 8 14.90 -19.49 37.89
C THR A 8 16.36 -19.17 38.22
N LYS A 9 17.05 -18.38 37.38
CA LYS A 9 18.43 -17.93 37.64
C LYS A 9 18.54 -17.02 38.89
N ILE A 10 17.55 -16.17 39.16
CA ILE A 10 17.53 -15.35 40.39
C ILE A 10 17.52 -16.26 41.61
N HIS A 11 16.69 -17.30 41.60
CA HIS A 11 16.57 -18.25 42.72
C HIS A 11 17.80 -19.13 42.86
N GLU A 12 18.38 -19.59 41.77
CA GLU A 12 19.64 -20.34 41.77
C GLU A 12 20.76 -19.52 42.41
N LEU A 13 20.96 -18.28 41.96
CA LEU A 13 22.00 -17.39 42.52
C LEU A 13 21.72 -17.00 43.98
N LYS A 14 20.47 -16.84 44.37
CA LYS A 14 20.07 -16.68 45.79
C LYS A 14 20.48 -17.87 46.64
N ASN A 15 20.21 -19.09 46.17
CA ASN A 15 20.56 -20.33 46.86
C ASN A 15 22.08 -20.54 46.95
N ASN A 16 22.83 -19.99 45.98
CA ASN A 16 24.29 -19.94 46.01
C ASN A 16 24.86 -18.83 46.93
N GLY A 17 24.01 -18.16 47.73
CA GLY A 17 24.42 -17.20 48.77
C GLY A 17 24.70 -15.78 48.25
N LEU A 18 24.40 -15.44 46.99
CA LEU A 18 24.60 -14.10 46.44
C LEU A 18 23.55 -13.10 46.99
N ARG A 19 23.98 -11.86 47.21
CA ARG A 19 23.08 -10.77 47.62
C ARG A 19 22.31 -10.21 46.39
N LYS A 20 21.13 -9.60 46.59
CA LYS A 20 20.29 -9.00 45.55
C LYS A 20 21.07 -8.09 44.59
N THR A 21 22.01 -7.29 45.11
CA THR A 21 22.83 -6.39 44.29
C THR A 21 23.84 -7.12 43.38
N GLN A 22 24.37 -8.24 43.85
CA GLN A 22 25.27 -9.09 43.08
C GLN A 22 24.53 -9.84 41.97
N VAL A 23 23.33 -10.34 42.27
CA VAL A 23 22.44 -10.99 41.28
C VAL A 23 22.03 -9.99 40.23
N ALA A 24 21.64 -8.78 40.57
CA ALA A 24 21.26 -7.72 39.64
C ALA A 24 22.39 -7.39 38.65
N ARG A 25 23.64 -7.24 39.15
CA ARG A 25 24.81 -7.00 38.32
C ARG A 25 25.12 -8.19 37.39
N ARG A 26 25.04 -9.41 37.93
CA ARG A 26 25.40 -10.63 37.18
C ARG A 26 24.42 -10.94 36.07
N LEU A 27 23.13 -10.65 36.25
CA LEU A 27 22.06 -10.86 35.26
C LEU A 27 21.80 -9.63 34.42
N ASN A 28 22.48 -8.51 34.66
CA ASN A 28 22.28 -7.21 34.00
C ASN A 28 20.83 -6.74 34.03
N ILE A 29 20.17 -6.83 35.20
CA ILE A 29 18.79 -6.41 35.44
C ILE A 29 18.72 -5.45 36.62
N ASN A 30 17.61 -4.66 36.68
CA ASN A 30 17.41 -3.72 37.75
C ASN A 30 17.29 -4.46 39.12
N ARG A 31 17.89 -3.90 40.18
CA ARG A 31 17.81 -4.41 41.53
C ARG A 31 16.36 -4.54 42.05
N GLU A 32 15.51 -3.60 41.66
CA GLU A 32 14.08 -3.65 42.03
C GLU A 32 13.39 -4.87 41.39
N THR A 33 13.76 -5.20 40.14
CA THR A 33 13.27 -6.42 39.49
C THR A 33 13.70 -7.65 40.27
N VAL A 34 14.98 -7.76 40.64
CA VAL A 34 15.46 -8.87 41.50
C VAL A 34 14.70 -8.91 42.81
N SER A 35 14.46 -7.76 43.48
CA SER A 35 13.74 -7.68 44.75
C SER A 35 12.30 -8.19 44.63
N THR A 36 11.63 -7.85 43.51
CA THR A 36 10.26 -8.27 43.25
C THR A 36 10.11 -9.80 43.15
N TYR A 37 11.09 -10.48 42.58
CA TYR A 37 11.06 -11.92 42.33
C TYR A 37 11.86 -12.72 43.37
N TRP A 38 12.53 -12.07 44.34
CA TRP A 38 13.48 -12.67 45.25
C TRP A 38 12.86 -13.75 46.15
N ASP A 39 11.67 -13.50 46.71
CA ASP A 39 10.98 -14.39 47.63
C ASP A 39 9.70 -15.00 47.01
N MET A 40 9.46 -14.72 45.72
CA MET A 40 8.29 -15.18 44.97
C MET A 40 8.39 -16.69 44.72
N SER A 41 7.36 -17.42 45.05
CA SER A 41 7.25 -18.85 44.75
C SER A 41 6.97 -19.11 43.27
N PRO A 42 7.26 -20.30 42.74
CA PRO A 42 6.87 -20.67 41.38
C PRO A 42 5.38 -20.53 41.08
N GLY A 43 4.52 -20.83 42.08
CA GLY A 43 3.07 -20.68 41.96
C GLY A 43 2.63 -19.22 41.84
N GLU A 44 3.23 -18.33 42.65
CA GLU A 44 2.97 -16.88 42.56
C GLU A 44 3.48 -16.29 41.27
N TYR A 45 4.64 -16.75 40.75
CA TYR A 45 5.13 -16.37 39.44
C TYR A 45 4.13 -16.76 38.34
N ALA A 46 3.67 -18.02 38.35
CA ALA A 46 2.69 -18.50 37.37
C ALA A 46 1.35 -17.73 37.47
N ALA A 47 0.88 -17.44 38.66
CA ALA A 47 -0.33 -16.65 38.87
C ALA A 47 -0.17 -15.21 38.36
N LYS A 48 0.99 -14.58 38.60
CA LYS A 48 1.33 -13.25 38.11
C LYS A 48 1.45 -13.22 36.57
N GLU A 49 2.02 -14.27 35.97
CA GLU A 49 2.08 -14.43 34.53
C GLU A 49 0.69 -14.56 33.90
N ALA A 50 -0.16 -15.40 34.49
CA ALA A 50 -1.54 -15.58 34.06
C ALA A 50 -2.36 -14.28 34.18
N ALA A 51 -2.19 -13.55 35.27
CA ALA A 51 -2.84 -12.24 35.47
C ALA A 51 -2.35 -11.18 34.47
N SER A 52 -1.06 -11.22 34.11
CA SER A 52 -0.49 -10.33 33.09
C SER A 52 -1.05 -10.62 31.70
N LYS A 53 -1.28 -11.89 31.35
CA LYS A 53 -1.91 -12.33 30.06
C LYS A 53 -3.40 -11.95 30.01
N LYS A 54 -4.09 -11.82 31.15
CA LYS A 54 -5.50 -11.42 31.22
C LYS A 54 -5.74 -9.91 31.24
N ARG A 55 -4.69 -9.09 31.13
CA ARG A 55 -4.85 -7.63 31.16
C ARG A 55 -5.63 -7.16 29.94
N LYS A 56 -6.74 -6.44 30.15
CA LYS A 56 -7.56 -5.87 29.08
C LYS A 56 -6.70 -4.96 28.21
N LYS A 57 -6.67 -5.26 26.91
CA LYS A 57 -5.96 -4.46 25.91
C LYS A 57 -6.92 -3.40 25.35
N LYS A 58 -6.42 -2.23 24.99
CA LYS A 58 -7.22 -1.16 24.39
C LYS A 58 -7.94 -1.60 23.11
N ALA A 59 -7.36 -2.52 22.37
CA ALA A 59 -7.94 -3.08 21.15
C ALA A 59 -9.04 -4.13 21.39
N ASP A 60 -9.29 -4.54 22.64
CA ASP A 60 -10.28 -5.59 22.95
C ASP A 60 -11.72 -5.17 22.63
N GLU A 61 -12.01 -3.87 22.59
CA GLU A 61 -13.32 -3.36 22.17
C GLU A 61 -13.63 -3.68 20.70
N TYR A 62 -12.59 -3.91 19.87
CA TYR A 62 -12.70 -4.26 18.45
C TYR A 62 -12.52 -5.76 18.18
N LYS A 63 -12.41 -6.61 19.23
CA LYS A 63 -12.09 -8.03 19.08
C LYS A 63 -13.07 -8.76 18.15
N GLU A 64 -14.37 -8.54 18.32
CA GLU A 64 -15.42 -9.18 17.52
C GLU A 64 -15.29 -8.79 16.05
N PHE A 65 -15.10 -7.49 15.78
CA PHE A 65 -14.90 -7.00 14.42
C PHE A 65 -13.62 -7.54 13.77
N VAL A 66 -12.51 -7.59 14.52
CA VAL A 66 -11.25 -8.18 14.03
C VAL A 66 -11.44 -9.66 13.70
N LEU A 67 -12.12 -10.41 14.57
CA LEU A 67 -12.39 -11.83 14.36
C LEU A 67 -13.30 -12.06 13.15
N GLU A 68 -14.36 -11.27 12.99
CA GLU A 68 -15.24 -11.32 11.81
C GLU A 68 -14.43 -11.11 10.52
N CYS A 69 -13.59 -10.05 10.47
CA CYS A 69 -12.72 -9.77 9.33
C CYS A 69 -11.79 -10.94 9.01
N LEU A 70 -11.12 -11.50 10.02
CA LEU A 70 -10.14 -12.57 9.80
C LEU A 70 -10.78 -13.90 9.46
N THR A 71 -11.99 -14.18 9.96
CA THR A 71 -12.75 -15.39 9.63
C THR A 71 -13.26 -15.32 8.19
N LYS A 72 -13.80 -14.17 7.78
CA LYS A 72 -14.31 -13.96 6.43
C LYS A 72 -13.19 -13.82 5.40
N TYR A 73 -12.07 -13.19 5.80
CA TYR A 73 -10.93 -12.87 4.93
C TYR A 73 -9.61 -13.22 5.62
N PRO A 74 -9.18 -14.50 5.59
CA PRO A 74 -7.96 -14.94 6.27
C PRO A 74 -6.66 -14.27 5.79
N ASP A 75 -6.65 -13.74 4.56
CA ASP A 75 -5.54 -13.02 3.94
C ASP A 75 -5.46 -11.54 4.33
N MET A 76 -6.53 -10.99 4.94
CA MET A 76 -6.64 -9.57 5.29
C MET A 76 -5.51 -9.11 6.21
N SER A 77 -4.89 -7.98 5.91
CA SER A 77 -3.78 -7.46 6.70
C SER A 77 -4.26 -6.72 7.96
N ALA A 78 -3.45 -6.74 9.02
CA ALA A 78 -3.74 -5.94 10.22
C ALA A 78 -3.82 -4.43 9.92
N ALA A 79 -3.06 -3.95 8.93
CA ALA A 79 -3.10 -2.55 8.50
C ALA A 79 -4.45 -2.19 7.86
N GLN A 80 -5.01 -3.09 7.06
CA GLN A 80 -6.32 -2.92 6.45
C GLN A 80 -7.45 -2.94 7.49
N ILE A 81 -7.40 -3.87 8.46
CA ILE A 81 -8.38 -3.92 9.56
C ILE A 81 -8.31 -2.64 10.40
N TYR A 82 -7.09 -2.15 10.70
CA TYR A 82 -6.89 -0.90 11.43
C TYR A 82 -7.51 0.29 10.69
N ASP A 83 -7.32 0.37 9.39
CA ASP A 83 -7.88 1.41 8.54
C ASP A 83 -9.42 1.33 8.49
N TRP A 84 -9.99 0.14 8.36
CA TRP A 84 -11.43 -0.07 8.39
C TRP A 84 -12.08 0.31 9.74
N ILE A 85 -11.37 0.11 10.85
CA ILE A 85 -11.83 0.60 12.15
C ILE A 85 -11.91 2.12 12.13
N LYS A 86 -10.88 2.80 11.63
CA LYS A 86 -10.86 4.27 11.50
C LYS A 86 -12.00 4.80 10.61
N GLU A 87 -12.21 4.18 9.46
CA GLU A 87 -13.31 4.54 8.55
C GLU A 87 -14.69 4.43 9.22
N ARG A 88 -14.92 3.33 9.96
CA ARG A 88 -16.22 3.07 10.61
C ARG A 88 -16.48 3.94 11.83
N THR A 89 -15.45 4.24 12.58
CA THR A 89 -15.55 5.06 13.80
C THR A 89 -15.46 6.55 13.50
N CYS A 90 -15.11 6.95 12.29
CA CYS A 90 -14.82 8.34 11.89
C CYS A 90 -13.77 9.01 12.81
N LEU A 91 -12.87 8.23 13.41
CA LEU A 91 -11.81 8.71 14.28
C LEU A 91 -10.53 8.94 13.50
N GLU A 92 -9.95 10.11 13.61
CA GLU A 92 -8.62 10.39 13.03
C GLU A 92 -7.53 9.55 13.67
N THR A 93 -7.62 9.30 14.98
CA THR A 93 -6.67 8.51 15.74
C THR A 93 -7.37 7.48 16.63
N LEU A 94 -6.81 6.28 16.70
CA LEU A 94 -7.22 5.25 17.67
C LEU A 94 -6.34 5.31 18.91
N ASP A 95 -6.86 4.87 20.03
CA ASP A 95 -6.21 4.90 21.35
C ASP A 95 -5.00 3.93 21.48
N PHE A 96 -4.60 3.32 20.36
CA PHE A 96 -3.48 2.39 20.26
C PHE A 96 -2.73 2.53 18.93
N GLN A 97 -1.43 2.28 18.99
CA GLN A 97 -0.55 2.39 17.81
C GLN A 97 -0.70 1.18 16.87
N LYS A 98 -0.47 1.38 15.58
CA LYS A 98 -0.48 0.33 14.55
C LYS A 98 0.42 -0.86 14.88
N ARG A 99 1.60 -0.61 15.48
CA ARG A 99 2.52 -1.68 15.89
C ARG A 99 1.89 -2.60 16.96
N ALA A 100 1.27 -2.01 17.98
CA ALA A 100 0.58 -2.76 19.02
C ALA A 100 -0.60 -3.54 18.45
N PHE A 101 -1.34 -2.92 17.51
CA PHE A 101 -2.46 -3.58 16.85
C PHE A 101 -2.03 -4.76 15.97
N ARG A 102 -0.90 -4.68 15.26
CA ARG A 102 -0.34 -5.83 14.53
C ARG A 102 -0.09 -7.04 15.45
N SER A 103 0.52 -6.79 16.61
CA SER A 103 0.75 -7.85 17.59
C SER A 103 -0.57 -8.39 18.17
N TYR A 104 -1.58 -7.55 18.31
CA TYR A 104 -2.91 -7.94 18.75
C TYR A 104 -3.61 -8.84 17.73
N VAL A 105 -3.63 -8.46 16.45
CA VAL A 105 -4.18 -9.26 15.35
C VAL A 105 -3.45 -10.61 15.21
N GLN A 106 -2.12 -10.60 15.38
CA GLN A 106 -1.35 -11.84 15.36
C GLN A 106 -1.76 -12.77 16.52
N ALA A 107 -1.95 -12.25 17.71
CA ALA A 107 -2.40 -13.04 18.86
C ALA A 107 -3.81 -13.62 18.63
N ILE A 108 -4.73 -12.88 17.99
CA ILE A 108 -6.05 -13.40 17.61
C ILE A 108 -5.91 -14.54 16.59
N ARG A 109 -5.04 -14.37 15.59
CA ARG A 109 -4.79 -15.43 14.59
C ARG A 109 -4.30 -16.73 15.24
N GLU A 110 -3.40 -16.61 16.20
CA GLU A 110 -2.88 -17.76 16.98
C GLU A 110 -3.97 -18.36 17.86
N GLU A 111 -4.76 -17.53 18.55
CA GLU A 111 -5.86 -17.98 19.43
C GLU A 111 -6.93 -18.79 18.66
N TYR A 112 -7.22 -18.40 17.40
CA TYR A 112 -8.27 -18.99 16.56
C TYR A 112 -7.74 -19.83 15.39
N ASP A 113 -6.43 -20.14 15.34
CA ASP A 113 -5.74 -20.91 14.27
C ASP A 113 -6.02 -20.40 12.84
N ILE A 114 -6.10 -19.08 12.66
CA ILE A 114 -6.35 -18.46 11.37
C ILE A 114 -5.02 -18.19 10.67
N LYS A 115 -4.63 -19.07 9.73
CA LYS A 115 -3.37 -18.98 9.00
C LYS A 115 -3.43 -17.91 7.91
N LYS A 116 -2.37 -17.09 7.81
CA LYS A 116 -2.22 -16.12 6.73
C LYS A 116 -1.43 -16.72 5.57
N PRO A 117 -1.91 -16.64 4.31
CA PRO A 117 -1.12 -17.01 3.14
C PRO A 117 0.19 -16.20 3.07
N VAL A 118 1.32 -16.86 2.89
CA VAL A 118 2.65 -16.21 2.82
C VAL A 118 3.12 -16.16 1.38
N SER A 119 3.53 -14.98 0.92
CA SER A 119 4.24 -14.78 -0.35
C SER A 119 5.48 -13.92 -0.08
N SER A 120 6.67 -14.42 -0.39
CA SER A 120 7.93 -13.67 -0.25
C SER A 120 8.59 -13.47 -1.61
N ARG A 121 9.08 -12.25 -1.89
CA ARG A 121 9.98 -11.92 -3.02
C ARG A 121 11.20 -11.17 -2.48
N GLN A 122 12.36 -11.38 -3.10
CA GLN A 122 13.57 -10.60 -2.84
C GLN A 122 13.57 -9.37 -3.74
N TYR A 123 13.99 -8.21 -3.21
CA TYR A 123 14.10 -6.95 -3.94
C TYR A 123 15.50 -6.38 -3.76
N GLU A 124 16.08 -5.87 -4.84
CA GLU A 124 17.32 -5.11 -4.80
C GLU A 124 17.05 -3.60 -4.61
N ALA A 125 18.03 -2.89 -4.05
CA ALA A 125 17.92 -1.45 -3.82
C ALA A 125 18.23 -0.70 -5.14
N VAL A 126 17.30 0.13 -5.59
CA VAL A 126 17.46 0.98 -6.77
C VAL A 126 17.86 2.38 -6.33
N GLU A 127 18.77 3.01 -7.07
CA GLU A 127 19.23 4.38 -6.82
C GLU A 127 18.05 5.38 -6.82
N GLU A 128 18.12 6.38 -5.95
CA GLU A 128 17.09 7.40 -5.86
C GLU A 128 17.28 8.46 -6.94
N LEU A 129 16.24 8.66 -7.75
CA LEU A 129 16.24 9.66 -8.81
C LEU A 129 15.99 11.06 -8.26
N PRO A 130 16.43 12.13 -8.95
CA PRO A 130 16.11 13.51 -8.60
C PRO A 130 14.60 13.80 -8.56
N MET A 131 14.22 14.86 -7.82
CA MET A 131 12.84 15.34 -7.72
C MET A 131 12.29 15.74 -9.10
N GLY A 132 11.02 15.40 -9.36
CA GLY A 132 10.32 15.74 -10.60
C GLY A 132 10.82 15.04 -11.85
N GLN A 133 11.86 14.19 -11.76
CA GLN A 133 12.44 13.55 -12.92
C GLN A 133 11.56 12.45 -13.48
N GLN A 134 11.09 11.53 -12.66
CA GLN A 134 10.44 10.32 -13.16
C GLN A 134 9.17 9.97 -12.37
N ALA A 135 8.16 9.50 -13.09
CA ALA A 135 7.07 8.73 -12.52
C ALA A 135 7.01 7.34 -13.17
N GLN A 136 6.40 6.40 -12.48
CA GLN A 136 6.11 5.07 -13.02
C GLN A 136 4.62 4.85 -13.07
N VAL A 137 4.14 4.25 -14.16
CA VAL A 137 2.73 3.95 -14.41
C VAL A 137 2.55 2.47 -14.63
N ASP A 138 1.52 1.91 -14.01
CA ASP A 138 1.10 0.53 -14.24
C ASP A 138 -0.42 0.42 -14.10
N MET A 139 -0.97 -0.61 -14.70
CA MET A 139 -2.38 -0.93 -14.68
C MET A 139 -2.62 -2.28 -13.99
N GLY A 140 -3.80 -2.42 -13.42
CA GLY A 140 -4.18 -3.67 -12.80
C GLY A 140 -5.67 -3.89 -12.85
N GLU A 141 -6.10 -5.08 -12.50
CA GLU A 141 -7.51 -5.42 -12.39
C GLU A 141 -7.78 -6.25 -11.15
N ILE A 142 -9.00 -6.15 -10.63
CA ILE A 142 -9.48 -6.95 -9.52
C ILE A 142 -10.97 -7.19 -9.67
N SER A 143 -11.45 -8.35 -9.21
CA SER A 143 -12.88 -8.65 -9.13
C SER A 143 -13.38 -8.38 -7.72
N LEU A 144 -14.38 -7.52 -7.59
CA LEU A 144 -14.99 -7.12 -6.34
C LEU A 144 -16.42 -7.66 -6.25
N GLU A 145 -16.90 -7.89 -5.04
CA GLU A 145 -18.29 -8.20 -4.77
C GLU A 145 -19.11 -6.90 -4.81
N THR A 146 -20.27 -6.96 -5.46
CA THR A 146 -21.21 -5.84 -5.50
C THR A 146 -22.29 -6.01 -4.42
N THR A 147 -23.03 -4.95 -4.15
CA THR A 147 -24.18 -4.97 -3.21
C THR A 147 -25.20 -6.07 -3.50
N ASN A 148 -25.26 -6.55 -4.74
CA ASN A 148 -26.17 -7.62 -5.18
C ASN A 148 -25.54 -9.03 -5.11
N GLY A 149 -24.35 -9.17 -4.48
CA GLY A 149 -23.61 -10.43 -4.36
C GLY A 149 -22.95 -10.92 -5.67
N ARG A 150 -23.02 -10.14 -6.75
CA ARG A 150 -22.35 -10.46 -8.02
C ARG A 150 -20.92 -9.95 -8.00
N LYS A 151 -20.04 -10.60 -8.76
CA LYS A 151 -18.68 -10.10 -8.96
C LYS A 151 -18.64 -9.08 -10.10
N ARG A 152 -17.99 -7.96 -9.86
CA ARG A 152 -17.67 -6.93 -10.85
C ARG A 152 -16.17 -6.79 -10.98
N LYS A 153 -15.65 -6.85 -12.20
CA LYS A 153 -14.25 -6.55 -12.48
C LYS A 153 -14.10 -5.04 -12.60
N VAL A 154 -13.11 -4.49 -11.89
CA VAL A 154 -12.69 -3.09 -11.98
C VAL A 154 -11.21 -3.02 -12.32
N TYR A 155 -10.83 -1.96 -13.00
CA TYR A 155 -9.50 -1.74 -13.53
C TYR A 155 -8.90 -0.52 -12.88
N CYS A 156 -7.63 -0.59 -12.47
CA CYS A 156 -6.93 0.54 -11.89
C CYS A 156 -5.79 1.02 -12.78
N PHE A 157 -5.64 2.32 -12.83
CA PHE A 157 -4.45 3.03 -13.24
C PHE A 157 -3.75 3.51 -11.97
N ALA A 158 -2.46 3.25 -11.86
CA ALA A 158 -1.64 3.74 -10.76
C ALA A 158 -0.46 4.52 -11.31
N MET A 159 -0.18 5.68 -10.73
CA MET A 159 1.01 6.47 -10.99
C MET A 159 1.71 6.77 -9.67
N VAL A 160 3.03 6.64 -9.65
CA VAL A 160 3.87 6.96 -8.48
C VAL A 160 5.05 7.80 -8.90
N LEU A 161 5.29 8.91 -8.20
CA LEU A 161 6.50 9.71 -8.37
C LEU A 161 7.70 8.95 -7.82
N ALA A 162 8.77 8.85 -8.61
CA ALA A 162 9.91 7.99 -8.28
C ALA A 162 10.72 8.48 -7.08
N HIS A 163 10.75 9.79 -6.79
CA HIS A 163 11.47 10.36 -5.66
C HIS A 163 10.65 10.33 -4.38
N SER A 164 9.51 11.01 -4.34
CA SER A 164 8.66 11.11 -3.13
C SER A 164 7.93 9.84 -2.77
N ARG A 165 7.73 8.93 -3.71
CA ARG A 165 6.79 7.79 -3.58
C ARG A 165 5.33 8.23 -3.42
N TYR A 166 5.01 9.48 -3.76
CA TYR A 166 3.65 9.97 -3.72
C TYR A 166 2.82 9.34 -4.82
N LYS A 167 1.63 8.85 -4.48
CA LYS A 167 0.84 7.93 -5.31
C LYS A 167 -0.49 8.56 -5.71
N PHE A 168 -0.89 8.30 -6.94
CA PHE A 168 -2.22 8.52 -7.47
C PHE A 168 -2.78 7.21 -8.00
N ILE A 169 -4.06 6.92 -7.73
CA ILE A 169 -4.76 5.72 -8.20
C ILE A 169 -6.14 6.13 -8.68
N LEU A 170 -6.50 5.64 -9.87
CA LEU A 170 -7.81 5.83 -10.47
C LEU A 170 -8.41 4.49 -10.86
N TRP A 171 -9.67 4.27 -10.55
CA TRP A 171 -10.42 3.05 -10.90
C TRP A 171 -11.46 3.34 -11.97
N GLN A 172 -11.72 2.35 -12.83
CA GLN A 172 -12.83 2.37 -13.79
C GLN A 172 -13.43 0.97 -13.99
N GLU A 173 -14.67 0.92 -14.55
CA GLU A 173 -15.43 -0.32 -14.72
C GLU A 173 -15.12 -1.09 -16.01
N ARG A 174 -14.41 -0.48 -16.96
CA ARG A 174 -14.02 -1.06 -18.24
C ARG A 174 -12.51 -1.08 -18.38
N PRO A 175 -11.92 -1.96 -19.21
CA PRO A 175 -10.51 -1.88 -19.54
C PRO A 175 -10.13 -0.49 -20.03
N PHE A 176 -8.88 -0.07 -19.77
CA PHE A 176 -8.38 1.19 -20.30
C PHE A 176 -8.27 1.12 -21.83
N THR A 177 -8.76 2.16 -22.47
CA THR A 177 -8.52 2.49 -23.88
C THR A 177 -7.49 3.60 -23.95
N THR A 178 -6.95 3.91 -25.12
CA THR A 178 -6.01 5.03 -25.28
C THR A 178 -6.57 6.34 -24.72
N ASP A 179 -7.86 6.63 -24.95
CA ASP A 179 -8.49 7.88 -24.48
C ASP A 179 -8.70 7.91 -22.96
N THR A 180 -9.17 6.79 -22.38
CA THR A 180 -9.33 6.72 -20.92
C THR A 180 -8.00 6.68 -20.19
N PHE A 181 -6.95 6.15 -20.84
CA PHE A 181 -5.58 6.17 -20.33
C PHE A 181 -5.01 7.59 -20.32
N LYS A 182 -5.19 8.37 -21.41
CA LYS A 182 -4.88 9.80 -21.44
C LYS A 182 -5.60 10.55 -20.33
N THR A 183 -6.91 10.33 -20.18
CA THR A 183 -7.72 10.96 -19.13
C THR A 183 -7.20 10.63 -17.73
N ALA A 184 -6.73 9.40 -17.51
CA ALA A 184 -6.15 8.98 -16.24
C ALA A 184 -4.83 9.72 -15.93
N HIS A 185 -3.95 9.90 -16.91
CA HIS A 185 -2.74 10.72 -16.77
C HIS A 185 -3.07 12.17 -16.42
N MET A 186 -4.07 12.70 -17.05
CA MET A 186 -4.54 14.06 -16.86
C MET A 186 -4.98 14.32 -15.42
N LYS A 187 -5.81 13.42 -14.90
CA LYS A 187 -6.23 13.45 -13.51
C LYS A 187 -5.05 13.27 -12.55
N ALA A 188 -4.06 12.47 -12.93
CA ALA A 188 -2.84 12.34 -12.14
C ALA A 188 -2.01 13.63 -12.13
N PHE A 189 -1.85 14.29 -13.28
CA PHE A 189 -1.12 15.56 -13.38
C PHE A 189 -1.85 16.69 -12.66
N GLU A 190 -3.17 16.73 -12.74
CA GLU A 190 -3.99 17.66 -11.95
C GLU A 190 -3.79 17.42 -10.46
N PHE A 191 -3.84 16.17 -10.00
CA PHE A 191 -3.62 15.77 -8.62
C PHE A 191 -2.22 16.16 -8.11
N TYR A 192 -1.19 16.00 -8.95
CA TYR A 192 0.18 16.41 -8.61
C TYR A 192 0.43 17.91 -8.79
N GLY A 193 -0.39 18.60 -9.55
CA GLY A 193 -0.19 20.00 -9.91
C GLY A 193 0.85 20.21 -11.01
N GLY A 194 1.20 19.15 -11.75
CA GLY A 194 2.16 19.15 -12.85
C GLY A 194 2.56 17.74 -13.28
N ARG A 195 3.39 17.64 -14.32
CA ARG A 195 3.91 16.38 -14.83
C ARG A 195 5.39 16.19 -14.49
N PRO A 196 5.89 14.96 -14.31
CA PRO A 196 7.32 14.67 -14.29
C PRO A 196 7.94 14.85 -15.68
N ARG A 197 9.27 14.85 -15.73
CA ARG A 197 10.00 14.91 -17.01
C ARG A 197 9.82 13.63 -17.81
N GLU A 198 9.91 12.47 -17.16
CA GLU A 198 9.89 11.14 -17.79
C GLU A 198 8.82 10.27 -17.12
N ILE A 199 8.18 9.42 -17.91
CA ILE A 199 7.23 8.42 -17.40
C ILE A 199 7.63 7.04 -17.88
N VAL A 200 7.78 6.13 -16.94
CA VAL A 200 8.12 4.72 -17.17
C VAL A 200 6.85 3.88 -17.27
N TYR A 201 6.75 3.09 -18.32
CA TYR A 201 5.64 2.17 -18.56
C TYR A 201 6.12 0.74 -18.73
N ASP A 202 5.23 -0.21 -18.50
CA ASP A 202 5.36 -1.56 -19.04
C ASP A 202 4.99 -1.59 -20.52
N GLN A 203 5.51 -2.58 -21.25
CA GLN A 203 5.11 -2.85 -22.64
C GLN A 203 3.65 -3.32 -22.66
N ASP A 204 2.70 -2.40 -22.80
CA ASP A 204 1.27 -2.69 -22.96
C ASP A 204 0.83 -2.36 -24.39
N LYS A 205 -0.11 -3.16 -24.90
CA LYS A 205 -0.69 -2.98 -26.24
C LYS A 205 -1.44 -1.65 -26.43
N ILE A 206 -1.78 -0.95 -25.35
CA ILE A 206 -2.39 0.38 -25.40
C ILE A 206 -1.36 1.42 -25.85
N LEU A 207 -0.09 1.20 -25.55
CA LEU A 207 1.00 2.13 -25.78
C LEU A 207 1.72 1.86 -27.11
N ALA A 208 2.02 0.59 -27.38
CA ALA A 208 2.85 0.19 -28.51
C ALA A 208 2.12 -0.82 -29.42
N VAL A 209 2.21 -0.57 -30.74
CA VAL A 209 1.66 -1.46 -31.76
C VAL A 209 2.64 -2.59 -32.07
N SER A 210 3.93 -2.29 -32.12
CA SER A 210 4.99 -3.26 -32.39
C SER A 210 6.35 -2.76 -31.93
N GLU A 211 7.29 -3.69 -31.74
CA GLU A 211 8.71 -3.44 -31.55
C GLU A 211 9.45 -3.96 -32.79
N ASN A 212 10.22 -3.10 -33.44
CA ASN A 212 11.01 -3.45 -34.64
C ASN A 212 12.48 -3.07 -34.41
N HIS A 213 13.33 -4.07 -34.13
CA HIS A 213 14.77 -3.91 -33.91
C HIS A 213 15.19 -2.84 -32.88
N GLY A 214 14.39 -2.64 -31.82
CA GLY A 214 14.65 -1.63 -30.80
C GLY A 214 13.89 -0.32 -30.99
N ASP A 215 13.27 -0.10 -32.14
CA ASP A 215 12.36 1.02 -32.36
C ASP A 215 10.94 0.64 -31.94
N ILE A 216 10.36 1.41 -31.03
CA ILE A 216 9.01 1.18 -30.52
C ILE A 216 8.04 2.05 -31.30
N ILE A 217 7.05 1.41 -31.93
CA ILE A 217 5.98 2.11 -32.64
C ILE A 217 4.81 2.27 -31.68
N TYR A 218 4.61 3.50 -31.23
CA TYR A 218 3.46 3.85 -30.39
C TYR A 218 2.16 3.85 -31.19
N THR A 219 1.04 3.67 -30.48
CA THR A 219 -0.27 3.94 -31.10
C THR A 219 -0.34 5.44 -31.47
N GLU A 220 -0.93 5.77 -32.61
CA GLU A 220 -1.02 7.16 -33.10
C GLU A 220 -1.62 8.11 -32.04
N GLY A 221 -2.67 7.64 -31.37
CA GLY A 221 -3.29 8.42 -30.31
C GLY A 221 -2.40 8.65 -29.09
N PHE A 222 -1.53 7.70 -28.73
CA PHE A 222 -0.60 7.89 -27.62
C PHE A 222 0.59 8.78 -28.03
N GLN A 223 1.12 8.60 -29.25
CA GLN A 223 2.19 9.45 -29.76
C GLN A 223 1.77 10.92 -29.79
N SER A 224 0.59 11.22 -30.36
CA SER A 224 0.06 12.59 -30.39
C SER A 224 -0.08 13.19 -28.98
N TYR A 225 -0.48 12.39 -28.01
CA TYR A 225 -0.59 12.81 -26.62
C TYR A 225 0.78 13.13 -25.99
N VAL A 226 1.79 12.30 -26.23
CA VAL A 226 3.17 12.52 -25.75
C VAL A 226 3.74 13.82 -26.36
N ASP A 227 3.52 14.03 -27.66
CA ASP A 227 3.99 15.22 -28.39
C ASP A 227 3.31 16.50 -27.89
N GLU A 228 2.05 16.42 -27.49
CA GLU A 228 1.27 17.55 -26.95
C GLU A 228 1.72 17.89 -25.53
N VAL A 229 1.80 16.89 -24.64
CA VAL A 229 2.11 17.07 -23.20
C VAL A 229 3.61 17.20 -22.98
N LYS A 230 4.44 16.72 -23.92
CA LYS A 230 5.91 16.85 -23.95
C LYS A 230 6.64 16.20 -22.75
N PHE A 231 6.29 14.97 -22.39
CA PHE A 231 7.07 14.16 -21.47
C PHE A 231 7.88 13.08 -22.22
N GLU A 232 8.97 12.64 -21.62
CA GLU A 232 9.78 11.54 -22.14
C GLU A 232 9.13 10.21 -21.76
N VAL A 233 9.10 9.26 -22.70
CA VAL A 233 8.55 7.92 -22.47
C VAL A 233 9.69 6.93 -22.36
N PHE A 234 9.71 6.17 -21.26
CA PHE A 234 10.61 5.06 -21.08
C PHE A 234 9.80 3.76 -20.98
N LEU A 235 10.06 2.81 -21.90
CA LEU A 235 9.45 1.49 -21.85
C LEU A 235 10.42 0.50 -21.24
N CYS A 236 9.98 -0.18 -20.20
CA CYS A 236 10.77 -1.24 -19.58
C CYS A 236 10.84 -2.44 -20.53
N HIS A 237 12.05 -2.90 -20.87
CA HIS A 237 12.21 -4.19 -21.51
C HIS A 237 11.83 -5.32 -20.54
N GLY A 238 11.20 -6.39 -21.07
CA GLY A 238 10.66 -7.50 -20.25
C GLY A 238 11.66 -8.24 -19.35
N ALA A 239 12.95 -7.93 -19.47
CA ALA A 239 14.05 -8.52 -18.72
C ALA A 239 14.66 -7.61 -17.63
N ASP A 240 14.09 -6.40 -17.39
CA ASP A 240 14.60 -5.48 -16.37
C ASP A 240 13.61 -5.34 -15.21
N PRO A 241 13.70 -6.21 -14.19
CA PRO A 241 12.81 -6.17 -13.03
C PRO A 241 13.08 -4.97 -12.11
N GLU A 242 14.28 -4.35 -12.18
CA GLU A 242 14.69 -3.28 -11.28
C GLU A 242 13.96 -1.98 -11.58
N SER A 243 13.77 -1.67 -12.86
CA SER A 243 13.07 -0.45 -13.27
C SER A 243 11.58 -0.44 -12.90
N LYS A 244 10.95 -1.61 -12.70
CA LYS A 244 9.51 -1.76 -12.37
C LYS A 244 9.19 -1.90 -10.88
N GLY A 245 10.19 -2.14 -10.04
CA GLY A 245 9.96 -2.54 -8.64
C GLY A 245 9.14 -1.54 -7.81
N LYS A 246 9.12 -0.27 -8.20
CA LYS A 246 8.38 0.80 -7.49
C LYS A 246 6.89 0.71 -7.77
N ILE A 247 6.47 0.56 -9.03
CA ILE A 247 5.05 0.61 -9.43
C ILE A 247 4.30 -0.71 -9.23
N GLU A 248 4.93 -1.88 -9.46
CA GLU A 248 4.31 -3.17 -9.17
C GLU A 248 3.82 -3.25 -7.72
N ASN A 249 4.63 -2.72 -6.80
CA ASN A 249 4.26 -2.63 -5.39
C ASN A 249 3.06 -1.70 -5.16
N VAL A 250 2.92 -0.61 -5.94
CA VAL A 250 1.80 0.33 -5.81
C VAL A 250 0.49 -0.30 -6.29
N VAL A 251 0.47 -0.97 -7.44
CA VAL A 251 -0.72 -1.70 -7.92
C VAL A 251 -1.12 -2.80 -6.95
N LYS A 252 -0.14 -3.57 -6.46
CA LYS A 252 -0.38 -4.60 -5.44
C LYS A 252 -0.92 -4.00 -4.14
N TYR A 253 -0.36 -2.86 -3.71
CA TYR A 253 -0.79 -2.13 -2.52
C TYR A 253 -2.23 -1.63 -2.68
N ALA A 254 -2.59 -1.06 -3.84
CA ALA A 254 -3.95 -0.63 -4.15
C ALA A 254 -4.94 -1.79 -4.14
N LYS A 255 -4.59 -2.91 -4.78
CA LYS A 255 -5.45 -4.09 -4.87
C LYS A 255 -5.68 -4.74 -3.50
N HIS A 256 -4.63 -4.97 -2.74
CA HIS A 256 -4.70 -5.72 -1.48
C HIS A 256 -4.89 -4.84 -0.24
N GLY A 257 -4.48 -3.58 -0.27
CA GLY A 257 -4.63 -2.65 0.85
C GLY A 257 -5.96 -1.91 0.84
N PHE A 258 -6.44 -1.53 -0.34
CA PHE A 258 -7.68 -0.78 -0.51
C PHE A 258 -8.82 -1.64 -1.06
N ALA A 259 -8.70 -2.14 -2.30
CA ALA A 259 -9.82 -2.68 -3.05
C ALA A 259 -10.32 -4.05 -2.55
N GLN A 260 -9.41 -4.94 -2.19
CA GLN A 260 -9.74 -6.30 -1.78
C GLN A 260 -10.67 -6.30 -0.56
N HIS A 261 -11.70 -7.14 -0.61
CA HIS A 261 -12.74 -7.30 0.42
C HIS A 261 -13.72 -6.13 0.57
N ARG A 262 -13.58 -5.04 -0.22
CA ARG A 262 -14.60 -3.99 -0.26
C ARG A 262 -15.77 -4.41 -1.15
N ILE A 263 -16.95 -3.95 -0.78
CA ILE A 263 -18.15 -4.08 -1.61
C ILE A 263 -18.18 -2.90 -2.57
N PHE A 264 -18.21 -3.21 -3.87
CA PHE A 264 -18.30 -2.20 -4.91
C PHE A 264 -19.76 -1.72 -5.07
N ARG A 265 -19.98 -0.42 -4.95
CA ARG A 265 -21.27 0.25 -5.17
C ARG A 265 -21.32 0.91 -6.53
N ASP A 266 -20.51 1.93 -6.71
CA ASP A 266 -20.35 2.72 -7.92
C ASP A 266 -18.90 3.22 -8.02
N ILE A 267 -18.51 3.66 -9.21
CA ILE A 267 -17.11 4.01 -9.49
C ILE A 267 -16.69 5.35 -8.87
N ASP A 268 -17.62 6.29 -8.73
CA ASP A 268 -17.31 7.63 -8.23
C ASP A 268 -17.05 7.58 -6.74
N SER A 269 -17.93 6.93 -5.97
CA SER A 269 -17.71 6.67 -4.54
C SER A 269 -16.43 5.88 -4.32
N PHE A 270 -16.16 4.85 -5.15
CA PHE A 270 -14.98 4.00 -5.00
C PHE A 270 -13.68 4.78 -5.23
N ASN A 271 -13.66 5.71 -6.19
CA ASN A 271 -12.51 6.60 -6.42
C ASN A 271 -12.35 7.60 -5.27
N ALA A 272 -13.42 8.21 -4.78
CA ALA A 272 -13.37 9.12 -3.64
C ALA A 272 -12.81 8.42 -2.39
N ASP A 273 -13.31 7.22 -2.08
CA ASP A 273 -12.82 6.39 -0.97
C ASP A 273 -11.33 6.02 -1.14
N CYS A 274 -10.89 5.76 -2.40
CA CYS A 274 -9.49 5.44 -2.71
C CYS A 274 -8.56 6.62 -2.46
N ILE A 275 -8.94 7.81 -2.88
CA ILE A 275 -8.15 9.03 -2.63
C ILE A 275 -8.07 9.31 -1.12
N ALA A 276 -9.19 9.27 -0.41
CA ALA A 276 -9.22 9.45 1.03
C ALA A 276 -8.36 8.40 1.77
N TRP A 277 -8.35 7.15 1.27
CA TRP A 277 -7.48 6.09 1.80
C TRP A 277 -6.00 6.39 1.55
N LEU A 278 -5.62 6.85 0.34
CA LEU A 278 -4.24 7.25 0.04
C LEU A 278 -3.77 8.38 0.94
N GLU A 279 -4.60 9.38 1.17
CA GLU A 279 -4.29 10.56 2.00
C GLU A 279 -4.05 10.20 3.46
N ARG A 280 -4.71 9.17 4.01
CA ARG A 280 -4.50 8.75 5.40
C ARG A 280 -3.51 7.60 5.57
N THR A 281 -3.10 6.90 4.47
CA THR A 281 -2.21 5.74 4.53
C THR A 281 -1.00 5.89 3.61
N GLY A 282 -1.15 5.52 2.33
CA GLY A 282 -0.05 5.37 1.39
C GLY A 282 0.77 6.63 1.13
N ASN A 283 0.16 7.80 1.27
CA ASN A 283 0.82 9.09 1.10
C ASN A 283 1.18 9.76 2.43
N ALA A 284 0.50 9.42 3.53
CA ALA A 284 0.68 10.05 4.84
C ALA A 284 1.54 9.24 5.83
N GLU A 285 1.81 7.97 5.57
CA GLU A 285 2.61 7.12 6.46
C GLU A 285 4.05 7.01 5.98
N GLU A 286 4.97 6.73 6.93
CA GLU A 286 6.37 6.48 6.62
C GLU A 286 6.52 5.34 5.61
N HIS A 287 7.17 5.64 4.49
CA HIS A 287 7.41 4.65 3.45
C HIS A 287 8.46 3.62 3.89
N GLY A 288 8.15 2.34 3.69
CA GLY A 288 8.96 1.23 4.20
C GLY A 288 10.43 1.24 3.78
N THR A 289 10.74 1.74 2.57
CA THR A 289 12.09 1.78 2.02
C THR A 289 12.78 3.11 2.31
N THR A 290 12.15 4.24 1.98
CA THR A 290 12.78 5.58 2.10
C THR A 290 12.77 6.12 3.52
N LYS A 291 11.97 5.55 4.41
CA LYS A 291 11.79 6.02 5.79
C LYS A 291 11.35 7.48 5.90
N LYS A 292 10.73 8.00 4.84
CA LYS A 292 10.17 9.35 4.76
C LYS A 292 8.66 9.26 4.51
N ILE A 293 7.93 10.31 4.88
CA ILE A 293 6.50 10.44 4.59
C ILE A 293 6.34 10.98 3.18
N PRO A 294 5.68 10.24 2.24
CA PRO A 294 5.57 10.66 0.84
C PRO A 294 4.99 12.07 0.66
N ALA A 295 3.95 12.45 1.43
CA ALA A 295 3.34 13.77 1.33
C ALA A 295 4.31 14.93 1.71
N GLU A 296 5.18 14.73 2.71
CA GLU A 296 6.17 15.73 3.10
C GLU A 296 7.25 15.91 2.02
N VAL A 297 7.72 14.80 1.44
CA VAL A 297 8.70 14.84 0.34
C VAL A 297 8.07 15.42 -0.92
N PHE A 298 6.81 15.09 -1.19
CA PHE A 298 6.07 15.61 -2.34
C PHE A 298 5.86 17.13 -2.26
N ALA A 299 5.65 17.69 -1.08
CA ALA A 299 5.54 19.14 -0.90
C ALA A 299 6.75 19.90 -1.46
N LEU A 300 7.94 19.28 -1.41
CA LEU A 300 9.17 19.81 -2.04
C LEU A 300 9.26 19.43 -3.52
N GLU A 301 8.95 18.17 -3.87
CA GLU A 301 9.05 17.67 -5.24
C GLU A 301 8.08 18.38 -6.20
N LYS A 302 6.94 18.85 -5.71
CA LYS A 302 5.93 19.57 -6.50
C LYS A 302 6.49 20.77 -7.24
N GLU A 303 7.50 21.46 -6.70
CA GLU A 303 8.14 22.62 -7.32
C GLU A 303 8.97 22.25 -8.57
N TYR A 304 9.35 20.98 -8.70
CA TYR A 304 10.14 20.44 -9.80
C TYR A 304 9.29 19.81 -10.91
N LEU A 305 7.97 19.76 -10.73
CA LEU A 305 7.06 19.27 -11.76
C LEU A 305 6.79 20.37 -12.79
N THR A 306 6.69 19.98 -14.06
CA THR A 306 6.35 20.91 -15.15
C THR A 306 4.85 21.13 -15.18
N PRO A 307 4.37 22.38 -15.07
CA PRO A 307 2.93 22.68 -15.20
C PRO A 307 2.38 22.19 -16.54
N VAL A 308 1.18 21.63 -16.51
CA VAL A 308 0.45 21.22 -17.72
C VAL A 308 -0.71 22.17 -17.94
N SER A 309 -0.82 22.74 -19.15
CA SER A 309 -1.89 23.69 -19.47
C SER A 309 -3.23 22.96 -19.61
N ASN A 310 -4.28 23.50 -18.96
CA ASN A 310 -5.64 22.93 -19.05
C ASN A 310 -6.25 22.92 -20.46
N HIS A 311 -5.64 23.65 -21.42
CA HIS A 311 -6.11 23.69 -22.80
C HIS A 311 -5.84 22.41 -23.59
N SER A 312 -4.89 21.58 -23.18
CA SER A 312 -4.62 20.28 -23.77
C SER A 312 -5.72 19.23 -23.54
N PHE A 313 -6.82 19.60 -22.86
CA PHE A 313 -7.79 18.67 -22.31
C PHE A 313 -9.21 18.78 -22.84
N CYS A 314 -9.44 19.69 -23.76
CA CYS A 314 -10.63 19.59 -24.59
C CYS A 314 -10.47 18.36 -25.51
N ALA A 315 -10.70 17.17 -24.91
CA ALA A 315 -10.93 15.98 -25.68
C ALA A 315 -12.02 16.31 -26.69
N VAL A 316 -11.68 16.19 -27.95
CA VAL A 316 -12.68 16.10 -29.02
C VAL A 316 -13.50 14.85 -28.72
N THR A 317 -14.60 15.03 -28.00
CA THR A 317 -15.50 13.94 -27.58
C THR A 317 -16.42 13.49 -28.71
N GLU A 318 -16.25 14.03 -29.88
CA GLU A 318 -17.00 13.62 -31.07
C GLU A 318 -16.08 12.89 -32.07
N SER A 319 -15.78 11.63 -31.78
CA SER A 319 -15.35 10.73 -32.85
C SER A 319 -16.57 10.33 -33.66
N ILE A 320 -16.72 10.93 -34.81
CA ILE A 320 -17.69 10.47 -35.81
C ILE A 320 -17.13 9.17 -36.37
N SER A 321 -17.66 8.02 -35.95
CA SER A 321 -17.28 6.72 -36.52
C SER A 321 -17.98 6.51 -37.85
N TYR A 322 -17.22 6.39 -38.93
CA TYR A 322 -17.72 5.99 -40.23
C TYR A 322 -17.54 4.48 -40.43
N GLN A 323 -18.53 3.83 -41.03
CA GLN A 323 -18.37 2.46 -41.54
C GLN A 323 -17.60 2.50 -42.88
N VAL A 324 -16.40 1.92 -42.84
CA VAL A 324 -15.61 1.73 -44.07
C VAL A 324 -16.04 0.39 -44.70
N ARG A 325 -16.48 0.41 -45.96
CA ARG A 325 -16.75 -0.78 -46.74
C ARG A 325 -15.47 -1.45 -47.23
N LYS A 326 -15.57 -2.72 -47.69
CA LYS A 326 -14.43 -3.52 -48.18
C LYS A 326 -13.68 -2.88 -49.37
N ASP A 327 -14.24 -1.89 -50.04
CA ASP A 327 -13.69 -1.09 -51.14
C ASP A 327 -13.06 0.23 -50.70
N ASN A 328 -12.84 0.42 -49.38
CA ASN A 328 -12.29 1.64 -48.79
C ASN A 328 -13.12 2.93 -49.03
N ILE A 329 -14.42 2.79 -49.33
CA ILE A 329 -15.34 3.93 -49.50
C ILE A 329 -15.96 4.26 -48.11
N VAL A 330 -15.84 5.53 -47.71
CA VAL A 330 -16.52 6.10 -46.56
C VAL A 330 -17.79 6.77 -47.05
N LEU A 331 -18.94 6.37 -46.47
CA LEU A 331 -20.22 7.05 -46.74
C LEU A 331 -20.40 8.15 -45.66
N TYR A 332 -20.54 9.38 -46.13
CA TYR A 332 -20.85 10.55 -45.30
C TYR A 332 -22.34 10.61 -45.03
#